data_c3680ec0e3d0aaf8ea951dbcf1bfc44a
#
_entry.id   c3680ec0e3d0aaf8ea951dbcf1bfc44a
#
_cell.length_a   1.000
_cell.length_b   1.000
_cell.length_c   1.000
_cell.angle_alpha   90.00
_cell.angle_beta   90.00
_cell.angle_gamma   90.00
#
_symmetry.space_group_name_H-M   'P 1'
#
loop_
_entity.id
_entity.type
_entity.pdbx_description
1 polymer ?
#
loop_
_entity_poly.entity_id
_entity_poly.type
_entity_poly.pdbx_seq_one_letter_code
_entity_poly.pdbx_strand_id
1 'polypeptide(L)'
;MTNSTISSRKLDHIQLAFESQLSDADQRFYYEPMLSAHPELTIIPSLTLAGATMQIPLWISSMTGGAEMAGKINLLLAEACKTYGLGMGLGSCRPVLENSEYSRDFEIRKHIGEQPLFANLGIAQIEELIALNQLQKLVDMVHRLEANGLIIHVNPLQEWMQPEGDRFALSPLETVKRVLDAVDFPIIVKEVGQGFGPKSLAALLQLPIAALDYGAFGGTNFSKLENLRRESVERTLLEPVQHVGHTAIEMTGWVNQLHASLGNKVLCEKIIVSGGVSTFLDGYYHLQKLSMPALYAQASPFLKYALEGEAALRQFVEAQIKGLALAYTYLTLKENA
;
A
#
# COMPACT_ATOMS: atom_id res chain seq x y z
N MET A 1 -24.65 -19.80 -27.42
CA MET A 1 -24.03 -20.93 -26.67
C MET A 1 -24.46 -22.20 -27.31
N THR A 2 -23.54 -23.06 -27.72
CA THR A 2 -23.84 -24.34 -28.38
C THR A 2 -24.35 -25.36 -27.36
N ASN A 3 -25.18 -26.33 -27.77
CA ASN A 3 -25.73 -27.38 -26.88
C ASN A 3 -24.65 -28.19 -26.16
N SER A 4 -23.45 -28.35 -26.76
CA SER A 4 -22.30 -29.00 -26.13
C SER A 4 -21.76 -28.26 -24.89
N THR A 5 -21.75 -26.91 -24.90
CA THR A 5 -21.28 -26.09 -23.78
C THR A 5 -22.23 -26.15 -22.58
N ILE A 6 -23.56 -26.30 -22.83
CA ILE A 6 -24.57 -26.43 -21.76
C ILE A 6 -24.49 -27.81 -21.10
N SER A 7 -24.26 -28.87 -21.90
CA SER A 7 -24.11 -30.22 -21.36
C SER A 7 -22.87 -30.41 -20.52
N SER A 8 -21.70 -29.88 -20.96
CA SER A 8 -20.45 -29.95 -20.19
C SER A 8 -20.57 -29.20 -18.85
N ARG A 9 -21.16 -27.98 -18.88
CA ARG A 9 -21.36 -27.19 -17.63
C ARG A 9 -22.25 -27.92 -16.62
N LYS A 10 -23.31 -28.64 -17.09
CA LYS A 10 -24.17 -29.41 -16.19
C LYS A 10 -23.45 -30.61 -15.59
N LEU A 11 -22.56 -31.24 -16.35
CA LEU A 11 -21.69 -32.31 -15.83
C LEU A 11 -20.72 -31.80 -14.78
N ASP A 12 -20.07 -30.65 -15.04
CA ASP A 12 -19.18 -29.98 -14.06
C ASP A 12 -19.94 -29.67 -12.76
N HIS A 13 -21.20 -29.17 -12.84
CA HIS A 13 -22.00 -28.90 -11.65
C HIS A 13 -22.28 -30.17 -10.83
N ILE A 14 -22.48 -31.32 -11.45
CA ILE A 14 -22.69 -32.58 -10.76
C ILE A 14 -21.35 -33.04 -10.08
N GLN A 15 -20.24 -32.93 -10.79
CA GLN A 15 -18.93 -33.38 -10.32
C GLN A 15 -18.42 -32.52 -9.18
N LEU A 16 -18.60 -31.19 -9.27
CA LEU A 16 -18.05 -30.24 -8.30
C LEU A 16 -19.04 -29.92 -7.15
N ALA A 17 -20.26 -30.46 -7.16
CA ALA A 17 -21.29 -30.12 -6.17
C ALA A 17 -20.85 -30.36 -4.71
N PHE A 18 -20.08 -31.42 -4.46
CA PHE A 18 -19.60 -31.76 -3.11
C PHE A 18 -18.32 -31.00 -2.72
N GLU A 19 -17.48 -30.63 -3.70
CA GLU A 19 -16.26 -29.87 -3.47
C GLU A 19 -16.53 -28.36 -3.27
N SER A 20 -17.71 -27.89 -3.73
CA SER A 20 -18.10 -26.48 -3.67
C SER A 20 -18.83 -26.08 -2.38
N GLN A 21 -18.98 -27.00 -1.41
CA GLN A 21 -19.63 -26.71 -0.13
C GLN A 21 -18.70 -25.90 0.79
N LEU A 22 -19.21 -24.77 1.32
CA LEU A 22 -18.53 -23.92 2.29
C LEU A 22 -19.36 -23.81 3.56
N SER A 23 -18.72 -23.89 4.73
CA SER A 23 -19.37 -23.78 6.03
C SER A 23 -19.31 -22.38 6.63
N ASP A 24 -18.28 -21.60 6.26
CA ASP A 24 -17.98 -20.31 6.87
C ASP A 24 -18.28 -19.17 5.91
N ALA A 25 -19.25 -18.33 6.29
CA ALA A 25 -19.57 -17.11 5.55
C ALA A 25 -18.74 -15.92 6.06
N ASP A 26 -18.34 -15.02 5.17
CA ASP A 26 -17.73 -13.76 5.55
C ASP A 26 -18.71 -12.92 6.38
N GLN A 27 -18.35 -12.64 7.63
CA GLN A 27 -19.22 -11.97 8.57
C GLN A 27 -19.25 -10.43 8.41
N ARG A 28 -18.45 -9.88 7.49
CA ARG A 28 -18.34 -8.43 7.28
C ARG A 28 -19.46 -7.85 6.42
N PHE A 29 -20.11 -8.69 5.57
CA PHE A 29 -21.00 -8.20 4.51
C PHE A 29 -22.39 -8.82 4.55
N TYR A 30 -23.40 -8.02 4.16
CA TYR A 30 -24.65 -8.50 3.60
C TYR A 30 -24.49 -8.70 2.10
N TYR A 31 -25.12 -9.73 1.55
CA TYR A 31 -25.22 -9.98 0.11
C TYR A 31 -26.62 -9.64 -0.39
N GLU A 32 -26.72 -8.67 -1.33
CA GLU A 32 -27.96 -8.08 -1.79
C GLU A 32 -28.22 -8.39 -3.28
N PRO A 33 -28.52 -9.66 -3.65
CA PRO A 33 -28.62 -10.10 -5.05
C PRO A 33 -29.85 -9.55 -5.81
N MET A 34 -30.81 -8.98 -5.12
CA MET A 34 -32.08 -8.54 -5.71
C MET A 34 -32.09 -7.07 -6.12
N LEU A 35 -31.05 -6.30 -5.72
CA LEU A 35 -31.09 -4.85 -5.86
C LEU A 35 -30.36 -4.31 -7.10
N SER A 36 -29.55 -5.14 -7.76
CA SER A 36 -28.70 -4.70 -8.87
C SER A 36 -28.61 -5.76 -9.98
N ALA A 37 -28.39 -5.30 -11.22
CA ALA A 37 -27.95 -6.14 -12.32
C ALA A 37 -26.47 -6.54 -12.16
N HIS A 38 -25.89 -7.23 -13.16
CA HIS A 38 -24.46 -7.54 -13.16
C HIS A 38 -23.62 -6.25 -13.15
N PRO A 39 -22.45 -6.26 -12.46
CA PRO A 39 -21.62 -5.07 -12.31
C PRO A 39 -21.03 -4.57 -13.61
N GLU A 40 -21.00 -3.25 -13.76
CA GLU A 40 -20.14 -2.56 -14.71
C GLU A 40 -18.90 -2.03 -13.95
N LEU A 41 -17.74 -1.97 -14.61
CA LEU A 41 -16.51 -1.53 -13.95
C LEU A 41 -16.56 -0.05 -13.53
N THR A 42 -17.41 0.74 -14.16
CA THR A 42 -17.67 2.16 -13.85
C THR A 42 -18.32 2.38 -12.48
N ILE A 43 -18.80 1.32 -11.80
CA ILE A 43 -19.34 1.42 -10.45
C ILE A 43 -18.24 1.72 -9.40
N ILE A 44 -16.99 1.39 -9.71
CA ILE A 44 -15.87 1.64 -8.81
C ILE A 44 -15.57 3.15 -8.81
N PRO A 45 -15.60 3.83 -7.66
CA PRO A 45 -15.32 5.27 -7.62
C PRO A 45 -13.85 5.55 -7.95
N SER A 46 -13.62 6.53 -8.82
CA SER A 46 -12.28 7.08 -9.03
C SER A 46 -11.84 7.94 -7.85
N LEU A 47 -10.52 8.10 -7.69
CA LEU A 47 -9.94 8.89 -6.62
C LEU A 47 -8.77 9.73 -7.15
N THR A 48 -8.64 10.97 -6.69
CA THR A 48 -7.49 11.81 -7.02
C THR A 48 -6.45 11.74 -5.89
N LEU A 49 -5.20 11.46 -6.22
CA LEU A 49 -4.07 11.52 -5.28
C LEU A 49 -2.98 12.42 -5.87
N ALA A 50 -2.58 13.46 -5.14
CA ALA A 50 -1.54 14.40 -5.57
C ALA A 50 -1.79 14.99 -6.98
N GLY A 51 -3.03 15.37 -7.28
CA GLY A 51 -3.42 15.94 -8.55
C GLY A 51 -3.63 14.94 -9.70
N ALA A 52 -3.23 13.69 -9.55
CA ALA A 52 -3.43 12.64 -10.56
C ALA A 52 -4.64 11.75 -10.21
N THR A 53 -5.43 11.37 -11.23
CA THR A 53 -6.64 10.58 -11.05
C THR A 53 -6.37 9.09 -11.21
N MET A 54 -6.71 8.31 -10.19
CA MET A 54 -6.76 6.86 -10.23
C MET A 54 -8.18 6.40 -10.58
N GLN A 55 -8.32 5.49 -11.53
CA GLN A 55 -9.62 4.91 -11.90
C GLN A 55 -10.07 3.86 -10.89
N ILE A 56 -9.13 3.20 -10.24
CA ILE A 56 -9.35 2.15 -9.25
C ILE A 56 -8.62 2.56 -7.97
N PRO A 57 -9.27 2.54 -6.79
CA PRO A 57 -8.64 2.91 -5.51
C PRO A 57 -7.72 1.80 -4.97
N LEU A 58 -6.89 1.24 -5.84
CA LEU A 58 -5.88 0.21 -5.56
C LEU A 58 -4.49 0.78 -5.81
N TRP A 59 -3.67 0.77 -4.77
CA TRP A 59 -2.31 1.28 -4.76
C TRP A 59 -1.30 0.12 -4.77
N ILE A 60 -0.31 0.21 -5.64
CA ILE A 60 0.84 -0.70 -5.58
C ILE A 60 1.82 -0.14 -4.56
N SER A 61 1.87 -0.79 -3.39
CA SER A 61 2.73 -0.34 -2.29
C SER A 61 4.20 -0.56 -2.62
N SER A 62 5.05 0.32 -2.08
CA SER A 62 6.51 0.29 -2.24
C SER A 62 7.10 -1.08 -1.95
N MET A 63 7.85 -1.66 -2.86
CA MET A 63 8.38 -3.01 -2.71
C MET A 63 9.89 -3.07 -2.87
N THR A 64 10.42 -2.94 -4.07
CA THR A 64 11.80 -3.29 -4.37
C THR A 64 12.50 -2.21 -5.18
N GLY A 65 13.83 -2.14 -5.03
CA GLY A 65 14.70 -1.26 -5.78
C GLY A 65 16.17 -1.64 -5.53
N GLY A 66 17.05 -1.30 -6.48
CA GLY A 66 18.48 -1.48 -6.30
C GLY A 66 18.99 -2.92 -6.42
N ALA A 67 18.30 -3.78 -7.16
CA ALA A 67 18.73 -5.14 -7.48
C ALA A 67 18.42 -5.46 -8.94
N GLU A 68 19.17 -6.36 -9.57
CA GLU A 68 19.12 -6.67 -11.02
C GLU A 68 17.70 -6.95 -11.56
N MET A 69 16.84 -7.59 -10.78
CA MET A 69 15.45 -7.86 -11.18
C MET A 69 14.49 -6.69 -10.91
N ALA A 70 14.87 -5.73 -10.08
CA ALA A 70 13.98 -4.67 -9.61
C ALA A 70 13.52 -3.76 -10.74
N GLY A 71 14.40 -3.42 -11.67
CA GLY A 71 14.06 -2.60 -12.83
C GLY A 71 12.97 -3.22 -13.70
N LYS A 72 13.07 -4.52 -14.00
CA LYS A 72 12.04 -5.25 -14.77
C LYS A 72 10.70 -5.28 -14.06
N ILE A 73 10.71 -5.52 -12.75
CA ILE A 73 9.50 -5.52 -11.93
C ILE A 73 8.86 -4.14 -11.93
N ASN A 74 9.64 -3.08 -11.71
CA ASN A 74 9.14 -1.71 -11.72
C ASN A 74 8.48 -1.34 -13.05
N LEU A 75 9.07 -1.75 -14.19
CA LEU A 75 8.49 -1.53 -15.52
C LEU A 75 7.13 -2.22 -15.67
N LEU A 76 7.03 -3.51 -15.32
CA LEU A 76 5.76 -4.27 -15.40
C LEU A 76 4.67 -3.64 -14.53
N LEU A 77 5.02 -3.21 -13.32
CA LEU A 77 4.08 -2.56 -12.41
C LEU A 77 3.64 -1.18 -12.93
N ALA A 78 4.56 -0.41 -13.50
CA ALA A 78 4.25 0.89 -14.10
C ALA A 78 3.28 0.75 -15.29
N GLU A 79 3.50 -0.22 -16.17
CA GLU A 79 2.60 -0.51 -17.29
C GLU A 79 1.23 -1.00 -16.82
N ALA A 80 1.17 -1.79 -15.75
CA ALA A 80 -0.10 -2.16 -15.14
C ALA A 80 -0.82 -0.93 -14.57
N CYS A 81 -0.12 -0.02 -13.88
CA CYS A 81 -0.70 1.23 -13.41
C CYS A 81 -1.30 2.05 -14.54
N LYS A 82 -0.56 2.24 -15.64
CA LYS A 82 -1.02 2.96 -16.83
C LYS A 82 -2.26 2.32 -17.45
N THR A 83 -2.25 0.99 -17.58
CA THR A 83 -3.32 0.25 -18.26
C THR A 83 -4.63 0.26 -17.47
N TYR A 84 -4.55 0.16 -16.14
CA TYR A 84 -5.72 -0.02 -15.29
C TYR A 84 -6.06 1.21 -14.43
N GLY A 85 -5.32 2.31 -14.58
CA GLY A 85 -5.58 3.53 -13.81
C GLY A 85 -5.26 3.38 -12.32
N LEU A 86 -4.16 2.67 -11.99
CA LEU A 86 -3.66 2.50 -10.62
C LEU A 86 -2.57 3.55 -10.33
N GLY A 87 -2.13 3.62 -9.08
CA GLY A 87 -0.93 4.37 -8.71
C GLY A 87 0.08 3.49 -8.00
N MET A 88 1.33 3.96 -7.88
CA MET A 88 2.35 3.21 -7.17
C MET A 88 3.37 4.06 -6.42
N GLY A 89 3.91 3.47 -5.35
CA GLY A 89 5.11 3.92 -4.67
C GLY A 89 6.32 3.10 -5.08
N LEU A 90 7.43 3.76 -5.37
CA LEU A 90 8.71 3.11 -5.61
C LEU A 90 9.25 2.46 -4.34
N GLY A 91 10.11 1.45 -4.47
CA GLY A 91 10.97 1.00 -3.39
C GLY A 91 11.91 2.12 -2.93
N SER A 92 12.72 1.89 -1.89
CA SER A 92 13.66 2.91 -1.42
C SER A 92 14.53 3.46 -2.55
N CYS A 93 14.45 4.77 -2.78
CA CYS A 93 15.22 5.48 -3.81
C CYS A 93 16.63 5.88 -3.33
N ARG A 94 17.15 5.29 -2.24
CA ARG A 94 18.53 5.49 -1.78
C ARG A 94 19.56 5.32 -2.92
N PRO A 95 19.45 4.31 -3.82
CA PRO A 95 20.36 4.19 -4.96
C PRO A 95 20.36 5.40 -5.90
N VAL A 96 19.23 6.12 -6.01
CA VAL A 96 19.15 7.34 -6.83
C VAL A 96 19.87 8.50 -6.17
N LEU A 97 19.77 8.66 -4.84
CA LEU A 97 20.55 9.67 -4.08
C LEU A 97 22.04 9.43 -4.19
N GLU A 98 22.47 8.18 -4.14
CA GLU A 98 23.87 7.78 -4.20
C GLU A 98 24.42 7.71 -5.63
N ASN A 99 23.59 7.99 -6.67
CA ASN A 99 23.93 7.85 -8.08
C ASN A 99 24.51 6.48 -8.43
N SER A 100 23.98 5.41 -7.84
CA SER A 100 24.41 4.04 -8.12
C SER A 100 24.03 3.61 -9.54
N GLU A 101 24.61 2.52 -10.03
CA GLU A 101 24.30 1.91 -11.32
C GLU A 101 22.79 1.52 -11.46
N TYR A 102 22.11 1.26 -10.35
CA TYR A 102 20.69 0.91 -10.29
C TYR A 102 19.75 2.12 -10.32
N SER A 103 20.26 3.36 -10.38
CA SER A 103 19.41 4.57 -10.39
C SER A 103 18.37 4.57 -11.51
N ARG A 104 18.72 4.01 -12.67
CA ARG A 104 17.83 3.94 -13.85
C ARG A 104 16.62 3.04 -13.65
N ASP A 105 16.67 2.08 -12.72
CA ASP A 105 15.57 1.15 -12.42
C ASP A 105 14.35 1.85 -11.84
N PHE A 106 14.53 3.10 -11.40
CA PHE A 106 13.50 3.95 -10.81
C PHE A 106 12.91 4.97 -11.81
N GLU A 107 13.54 5.17 -12.99
CA GLU A 107 13.12 6.14 -13.99
C GLU A 107 11.99 5.57 -14.88
N ILE A 108 10.82 5.37 -14.29
CA ILE A 108 9.69 4.66 -14.91
C ILE A 108 8.53 5.57 -15.33
N ARG A 109 8.66 6.92 -15.22
CA ARG A 109 7.57 7.85 -15.55
C ARG A 109 6.97 7.61 -16.95
N LYS A 110 7.78 7.35 -17.95
CA LYS A 110 7.30 7.08 -19.33
C LYS A 110 6.39 5.86 -19.43
N HIS A 111 6.58 4.88 -18.55
CA HIS A 111 5.81 3.63 -18.50
C HIS A 111 4.52 3.76 -17.70
N ILE A 112 4.53 4.50 -16.60
CA ILE A 112 3.35 4.73 -15.77
C ILE A 112 2.43 5.83 -16.34
N GLY A 113 2.94 6.71 -17.22
CA GLY A 113 2.16 7.82 -17.78
C GLY A 113 1.74 8.83 -16.73
N GLU A 114 0.47 9.25 -16.77
CA GLU A 114 -0.09 10.27 -15.89
C GLU A 114 -0.55 9.74 -14.53
N GLN A 115 -0.37 8.45 -14.26
CA GLN A 115 -0.81 7.85 -13.00
C GLN A 115 0.10 8.31 -11.83
N PRO A 116 -0.43 8.35 -10.58
CA PRO A 116 0.37 8.76 -9.43
C PRO A 116 1.60 7.87 -9.23
N LEU A 117 2.77 8.49 -9.22
CA LEU A 117 4.06 7.87 -8.93
C LEU A 117 4.72 8.61 -7.78
N PHE A 118 5.09 7.91 -6.74
CA PHE A 118 5.80 8.49 -5.60
C PHE A 118 7.20 7.91 -5.45
N ALA A 119 8.20 8.78 -5.32
CA ALA A 119 9.51 8.40 -4.83
C ALA A 119 9.40 7.92 -3.38
N ASN A 120 10.43 7.26 -2.86
CA ASN A 120 10.39 6.72 -1.50
C ASN A 120 11.76 6.80 -0.85
N LEU A 121 11.82 7.27 0.38
CA LEU A 121 13.05 7.35 1.15
C LEU A 121 12.79 7.08 2.63
N GLY A 122 13.76 6.45 3.30
CA GLY A 122 13.68 6.17 4.73
C GLY A 122 13.89 7.41 5.59
N ILE A 123 13.25 7.40 6.74
CA ILE A 123 13.32 8.49 7.71
C ILE A 123 14.74 8.77 8.15
N ALA A 124 15.59 7.73 8.28
CA ALA A 124 16.99 7.85 8.66
C ALA A 124 17.81 8.64 7.63
N GLN A 125 17.67 8.30 6.35
CA GLN A 125 18.37 9.01 5.27
C GLN A 125 17.91 10.47 5.16
N ILE A 126 16.62 10.73 5.42
CA ILE A 126 16.10 12.11 5.44
C ILE A 126 16.68 12.88 6.60
N GLU A 127 16.78 12.30 7.79
CA GLU A 127 17.41 12.92 8.96
C GLU A 127 18.88 13.26 8.68
N GLU A 128 19.62 12.36 8.03
CA GLU A 128 20.99 12.61 7.59
C GLU A 128 21.08 13.82 6.63
N LEU A 129 20.19 13.88 5.62
CA LEU A 129 20.13 15.02 4.69
C LEU A 129 19.86 16.35 5.42
N ILE A 130 18.98 16.34 6.43
CA ILE A 130 18.70 17.51 7.28
C ILE A 130 19.96 17.90 8.06
N ALA A 131 20.60 16.94 8.72
CA ALA A 131 21.81 17.18 9.54
C ALA A 131 22.97 17.77 8.71
N LEU A 132 23.08 17.34 7.45
CA LEU A 132 24.10 17.81 6.50
C LEU A 132 23.67 19.08 5.74
N ASN A 133 22.49 19.63 6.00
CA ASN A 133 21.90 20.75 5.24
C ASN A 133 21.81 20.48 3.72
N GLN A 134 21.41 19.25 3.35
CA GLN A 134 21.39 18.75 1.97
C GLN A 134 19.97 18.33 1.49
N LEU A 135 18.92 18.90 2.07
CA LEU A 135 17.53 18.59 1.66
C LEU A 135 17.27 18.86 0.18
N GLN A 136 18.05 19.74 -0.48
CA GLN A 136 17.93 19.95 -1.92
C GLN A 136 18.13 18.66 -2.72
N LYS A 137 18.96 17.73 -2.27
CA LYS A 137 19.12 16.41 -2.92
C LYS A 137 17.81 15.59 -2.96
N LEU A 138 16.97 15.77 -1.94
CA LEU A 138 15.66 15.13 -1.91
C LEU A 138 14.76 15.71 -3.02
N VAL A 139 14.74 17.02 -3.16
CA VAL A 139 14.00 17.74 -4.21
C VAL A 139 14.49 17.32 -5.59
N ASP A 140 15.80 17.31 -5.79
CA ASP A 140 16.43 16.92 -7.06
C ASP A 140 16.10 15.46 -7.42
N MET A 141 16.04 14.56 -6.44
CA MET A 141 15.65 13.16 -6.63
C MET A 141 14.20 13.04 -7.10
N VAL A 142 13.26 13.71 -6.45
CA VAL A 142 11.83 13.70 -6.81
C VAL A 142 11.64 14.24 -8.23
N HIS A 143 12.31 15.34 -8.57
CA HIS A 143 12.27 15.93 -9.91
C HIS A 143 12.89 15.01 -10.97
N ARG A 144 14.04 14.42 -10.70
CA ARG A 144 14.71 13.46 -11.60
C ARG A 144 13.82 12.28 -11.95
N LEU A 145 13.07 11.76 -10.97
CA LEU A 145 12.15 10.66 -11.15
C LEU A 145 10.80 11.08 -11.76
N GLU A 146 10.60 12.39 -11.96
CA GLU A 146 9.32 12.99 -12.36
C GLU A 146 8.16 12.46 -11.49
N ALA A 147 8.44 12.25 -10.19
CA ALA A 147 7.47 11.75 -9.25
C ALA A 147 6.49 12.84 -8.80
N ASN A 148 5.24 12.46 -8.49
CA ASN A 148 4.22 13.38 -7.99
C ASN A 148 4.48 13.83 -6.55
N GLY A 149 5.36 13.12 -5.83
CA GLY A 149 5.70 13.41 -4.44
C GLY A 149 6.63 12.35 -3.85
N LEU A 150 6.72 12.36 -2.52
CA LEU A 150 7.61 11.48 -1.77
C LEU A 150 6.85 10.68 -0.72
N ILE A 151 7.17 9.39 -0.62
CA ILE A 151 6.85 8.55 0.53
C ILE A 151 8.02 8.64 1.50
N ILE A 152 7.73 9.03 2.74
CA ILE A 152 8.65 8.91 3.86
C ILE A 152 8.29 7.61 4.60
N HIS A 153 9.13 6.58 4.48
CA HIS A 153 8.89 5.39 5.26
C HIS A 153 9.53 5.47 6.64
N VAL A 154 8.74 5.11 7.65
CA VAL A 154 9.08 5.18 9.06
C VAL A 154 9.27 3.76 9.58
N ASN A 155 10.51 3.36 9.85
CA ASN A 155 10.90 1.99 10.11
C ASN A 155 11.80 1.82 11.36
N PRO A 156 11.47 2.42 12.51
CA PRO A 156 12.37 2.43 13.68
C PRO A 156 12.69 1.03 14.20
N LEU A 157 11.74 0.10 14.18
CA LEU A 157 11.99 -1.26 14.63
C LEU A 157 12.87 -2.03 13.64
N GLN A 158 12.66 -1.85 12.33
CA GLN A 158 13.54 -2.44 11.33
C GLN A 158 14.99 -1.97 11.52
N GLU A 159 15.20 -0.65 11.59
CA GLU A 159 16.55 -0.08 11.79
C GLU A 159 17.18 -0.53 13.11
N TRP A 160 16.40 -0.61 14.19
CA TRP A 160 16.91 -1.13 15.46
C TRP A 160 17.27 -2.61 15.40
N MET A 161 16.48 -3.40 14.68
CA MET A 161 16.70 -4.85 14.51
C MET A 161 17.83 -5.17 13.53
N GLN A 162 18.14 -4.29 12.61
CA GLN A 162 19.21 -4.45 11.63
C GLN A 162 20.57 -4.17 12.28
N PRO A 163 21.56 -5.09 12.26
CA PRO A 163 22.86 -4.86 12.89
C PRO A 163 23.57 -3.61 12.33
N GLU A 164 23.48 -3.41 11.02
CA GLU A 164 24.00 -2.26 10.29
C GLU A 164 23.00 -1.09 10.18
N GLY A 165 21.86 -1.16 10.88
CA GLY A 165 20.77 -0.19 10.77
C GLY A 165 21.10 1.19 11.32
N ASP A 166 20.52 2.20 10.72
CA ASP A 166 20.70 3.59 11.07
C ASP A 166 20.06 3.93 12.44
N ARG A 167 20.54 4.96 13.10
CA ARG A 167 20.01 5.43 14.39
C ARG A 167 19.53 6.86 14.26
N PHE A 168 18.29 7.13 14.72
CA PHE A 168 17.70 8.47 14.67
C PHE A 168 18.08 9.27 15.93
N ALA A 169 18.42 10.53 15.75
CA ALA A 169 18.59 11.50 16.84
C ALA A 169 17.29 12.27 17.10
N LEU A 170 16.49 12.50 16.06
CA LEU A 170 15.18 13.14 16.14
C LEU A 170 14.06 12.10 16.19
N SER A 171 12.89 12.51 16.70
CA SER A 171 11.70 11.70 16.50
C SER A 171 11.29 11.73 15.02
N PRO A 172 10.79 10.63 14.44
CA PRO A 172 10.27 10.62 13.07
C PRO A 172 9.25 11.73 12.79
N LEU A 173 8.41 12.06 13.77
CA LEU A 173 7.45 13.15 13.65
C LEU A 173 8.11 14.51 13.44
N GLU A 174 9.20 14.78 14.13
CA GLU A 174 9.97 16.03 13.97
C GLU A 174 10.64 16.09 12.60
N THR A 175 11.22 15.00 12.16
CA THR A 175 11.84 14.90 10.83
C THR A 175 10.80 15.12 9.72
N VAL A 176 9.61 14.50 9.81
CA VAL A 176 8.52 14.72 8.86
C VAL A 176 8.09 16.19 8.82
N LYS A 177 7.94 16.87 9.97
CA LYS A 177 7.58 18.29 10.02
C LYS A 177 8.61 19.15 9.30
N ARG A 178 9.91 18.93 9.55
CA ARG A 178 10.99 19.67 8.86
C ARG A 178 10.97 19.47 7.34
N VAL A 179 10.62 18.28 6.88
CA VAL A 179 10.45 18.06 5.43
C VAL A 179 9.26 18.84 4.90
N LEU A 180 8.11 18.79 5.59
CA LEU A 180 6.90 19.52 5.19
C LEU A 180 7.12 21.04 5.12
N ASP A 181 7.98 21.58 5.99
CA ASP A 181 8.34 23.01 5.98
C ASP A 181 9.33 23.37 4.84
N ALA A 182 10.00 22.38 4.25
CA ALA A 182 11.08 22.60 3.29
C ALA A 182 10.76 22.25 1.84
N VAL A 183 9.68 21.51 1.58
CA VAL A 183 9.30 21.06 0.23
C VAL A 183 7.87 21.47 -0.12
N ASP A 184 7.59 21.60 -1.40
CA ASP A 184 6.28 22.00 -1.93
C ASP A 184 5.51 20.87 -2.60
N PHE A 185 6.10 19.68 -2.72
CA PHE A 185 5.44 18.51 -3.31
C PHE A 185 4.72 17.65 -2.25
N PRO A 186 3.71 16.85 -2.64
CA PRO A 186 2.93 16.00 -1.74
C PRO A 186 3.77 14.96 -1.00
N ILE A 187 3.51 14.77 0.29
CA ILE A 187 4.16 13.79 1.16
C ILE A 187 3.17 12.70 1.56
N ILE A 188 3.61 11.44 1.49
CA ILE A 188 2.95 10.29 2.11
C ILE A 188 3.85 9.82 3.25
N VAL A 189 3.27 9.60 4.44
CA VAL A 189 4.00 8.98 5.56
C VAL A 189 3.55 7.54 5.71
N LYS A 190 4.50 6.61 5.70
CA LYS A 190 4.23 5.16 5.67
C LYS A 190 5.02 4.42 6.75
N GLU A 191 4.33 3.51 7.48
CA GLU A 191 4.99 2.48 8.29
C GLU A 191 5.30 1.23 7.43
N VAL A 192 6.07 0.28 7.93
CA VAL A 192 6.63 -0.81 7.10
C VAL A 192 6.28 -2.23 7.56
N GLY A 193 5.26 -2.41 8.40
CA GLY A 193 4.78 -3.76 8.76
C GLY A 193 4.30 -3.94 10.19
N GLN A 194 4.43 -2.92 11.05
CA GLN A 194 3.87 -2.92 12.40
C GLN A 194 2.70 -1.95 12.58
N GLY A 195 2.50 -1.02 11.65
CA GLY A 195 1.44 -0.02 11.74
C GLY A 195 1.70 1.04 12.82
N PHE A 196 0.81 2.03 12.88
CA PHE A 196 0.88 3.14 13.82
C PHE A 196 -0.09 2.97 14.98
N GLY A 197 0.38 3.18 16.20
CA GLY A 197 -0.50 3.26 17.37
C GLY A 197 -1.33 4.56 17.38
N PRO A 198 -2.38 4.64 18.22
CA PRO A 198 -3.35 5.74 18.19
C PRO A 198 -2.74 7.13 18.43
N LYS A 199 -1.68 7.25 19.24
CA LYS A 199 -0.98 8.53 19.47
C LYS A 199 -0.25 9.01 18.23
N SER A 200 0.42 8.10 17.49
CA SER A 200 1.10 8.39 16.24
C SER A 200 0.07 8.78 15.16
N LEU A 201 -1.03 8.03 15.04
CA LEU A 201 -2.12 8.34 14.12
C LEU A 201 -2.69 9.75 14.41
N ALA A 202 -2.97 10.09 15.68
CA ALA A 202 -3.47 11.40 16.05
C ALA A 202 -2.51 12.55 15.67
N ALA A 203 -1.20 12.32 15.79
CA ALA A 203 -0.20 13.32 15.42
C ALA A 203 -0.10 13.46 13.88
N LEU A 204 -0.09 12.34 13.14
CA LEU A 204 0.03 12.34 11.68
C LEU A 204 -1.21 12.89 10.98
N LEU A 205 -2.42 12.60 11.50
CA LEU A 205 -3.67 13.14 10.95
C LEU A 205 -3.73 14.66 10.99
N GLN A 206 -3.00 15.31 11.88
CA GLN A 206 -2.94 16.77 12.00
C GLN A 206 -1.82 17.42 11.15
N LEU A 207 -1.10 16.64 10.34
CA LEU A 207 -0.12 17.17 9.40
C LEU A 207 -0.72 17.30 7.99
N PRO A 208 -0.29 18.32 7.20
CA PRO A 208 -0.75 18.52 5.84
C PRO A 208 -0.07 17.54 4.87
N ILE A 209 -0.32 16.25 5.07
CA ILE A 209 0.19 15.16 4.24
C ILE A 209 -0.86 14.69 3.25
N ALA A 210 -0.44 14.32 2.05
CA ALA A 210 -1.32 13.83 1.00
C ALA A 210 -1.97 12.48 1.36
N ALA A 211 -1.25 11.63 2.09
CA ALA A 211 -1.81 10.41 2.64
C ALA A 211 -0.99 9.87 3.82
N LEU A 212 -1.69 9.12 4.67
CA LEU A 212 -1.12 8.27 5.70
C LEU A 212 -1.26 6.81 5.25
N ASP A 213 -0.13 6.12 5.05
CA ASP A 213 -0.10 4.70 4.65
C ASP A 213 0.20 3.82 5.87
N TYR A 214 -0.72 2.94 6.19
CA TYR A 214 -0.71 2.18 7.43
C TYR A 214 0.54 1.32 7.64
N GLY A 215 1.00 0.61 6.61
CA GLY A 215 2.03 -0.41 6.81
C GLY A 215 1.67 -1.40 7.91
N ALA A 216 0.39 -1.77 8.02
CA ALA A 216 -0.19 -2.48 9.15
C ALA A 216 0.37 -3.90 9.32
N PHE A 217 0.22 -4.45 10.53
CA PHE A 217 0.54 -5.83 10.85
C PHE A 217 -0.35 -6.81 10.06
N GLY A 218 0.27 -7.91 9.56
CA GLY A 218 -0.43 -8.92 8.76
C GLY A 218 0.12 -9.08 7.34
N GLY A 219 1.00 -8.16 6.89
CA GLY A 219 1.78 -8.27 5.66
C GLY A 219 3.23 -8.70 5.92
N THR A 220 4.17 -8.23 5.07
CA THR A 220 5.61 -8.40 5.30
C THR A 220 6.02 -7.69 6.59
N ASN A 221 6.63 -8.44 7.50
CA ASN A 221 7.11 -7.92 8.76
C ASN A 221 8.64 -7.75 8.69
N PHE A 222 9.11 -6.51 8.56
CA PHE A 222 10.54 -6.23 8.41
C PHE A 222 11.33 -6.50 9.68
N SER A 223 10.75 -6.35 10.88
CA SER A 223 11.42 -6.74 12.13
C SER A 223 11.67 -8.25 12.17
N LYS A 224 10.72 -9.06 11.71
CA LYS A 224 10.91 -10.51 11.54
C LYS A 224 11.98 -10.82 10.50
N LEU A 225 11.96 -10.11 9.36
CA LEU A 225 12.93 -10.28 8.29
C LEU A 225 14.35 -10.04 8.82
N GLU A 226 14.58 -8.91 9.50
CA GLU A 226 15.89 -8.60 10.07
C GLU A 226 16.29 -9.59 11.18
N ASN A 227 15.33 -10.03 11.98
CA ASN A 227 15.60 -11.06 13.00
C ASN A 227 16.00 -12.41 12.39
N LEU A 228 15.46 -12.78 11.23
CA LEU A 228 15.85 -13.98 10.49
C LEU A 228 17.29 -13.92 9.93
N ARG A 229 17.84 -12.73 9.72
CA ARG A 229 19.23 -12.49 9.30
C ARG A 229 20.23 -12.63 10.46
N ARG A 230 19.76 -12.65 11.72
CA ARG A 230 20.59 -12.79 12.90
C ARG A 230 20.94 -14.23 13.20
N GLU A 231 22.07 -14.44 13.87
CA GLU A 231 22.47 -15.75 14.38
C GLU A 231 22.14 -15.91 15.88
N SER A 232 21.79 -17.13 16.24
CA SER A 232 21.68 -17.75 17.59
C SER A 232 20.88 -17.04 18.71
N VAL A 233 21.55 -16.56 19.76
CA VAL A 233 20.91 -16.15 21.03
C VAL A 233 20.09 -14.84 20.87
N GLU A 234 20.63 -13.84 20.19
CA GLU A 234 19.92 -12.58 19.96
C GLU A 234 18.63 -12.77 19.18
N ARG A 235 18.63 -13.69 18.19
CA ARG A 235 17.43 -14.02 17.42
C ARG A 235 16.29 -14.46 18.32
N THR A 236 16.58 -15.33 19.29
CA THR A 236 15.58 -15.84 20.23
C THR A 236 15.10 -14.76 21.21
N LEU A 237 16.04 -13.95 21.73
CA LEU A 237 15.72 -12.89 22.70
C LEU A 237 14.91 -11.75 22.09
N LEU A 238 15.11 -11.43 20.81
CA LEU A 238 14.40 -10.36 20.10
C LEU A 238 13.14 -10.83 19.36
N GLU A 239 12.88 -12.14 19.31
CA GLU A 239 11.70 -12.70 18.67
C GLU A 239 10.37 -12.07 19.14
N PRO A 240 10.14 -11.77 20.42
CA PRO A 240 8.90 -11.16 20.86
C PRO A 240 8.56 -9.81 20.17
N VAL A 241 9.58 -9.02 19.77
CA VAL A 241 9.37 -7.71 19.14
C VAL A 241 8.66 -7.83 17.79
N GLN A 242 8.87 -8.90 17.05
CA GLN A 242 8.24 -9.12 15.75
C GLN A 242 6.72 -9.36 15.83
N HIS A 243 6.18 -9.61 17.04
CA HIS A 243 4.75 -9.77 17.29
C HIS A 243 4.06 -8.48 17.76
N VAL A 244 4.81 -7.40 17.93
CA VAL A 244 4.27 -6.08 18.28
C VAL A 244 3.81 -5.37 17.02
N GLY A 245 2.58 -4.90 17.00
CA GLY A 245 2.03 -4.15 15.87
C GLY A 245 0.51 -4.02 15.93
N HIS A 246 -0.06 -3.35 14.95
CA HIS A 246 -1.48 -3.02 14.85
C HIS A 246 -2.03 -3.44 13.49
N THR A 247 -3.15 -4.13 13.50
CA THR A 247 -3.84 -4.55 12.27
C THR A 247 -4.51 -3.38 11.56
N ALA A 248 -4.77 -3.55 10.26
CA ALA A 248 -5.50 -2.55 9.48
C ALA A 248 -6.92 -2.30 10.03
N ILE A 249 -7.56 -3.33 10.61
CA ILE A 249 -8.88 -3.22 11.23
C ILE A 249 -8.84 -2.31 12.47
N GLU A 250 -7.89 -2.53 13.38
CA GLU A 250 -7.71 -1.67 14.57
C GLU A 250 -7.43 -0.24 14.17
N MET A 251 -6.49 -0.02 13.23
CA MET A 251 -6.13 1.31 12.76
C MET A 251 -7.29 2.03 12.08
N THR A 252 -8.10 1.33 11.28
CA THR A 252 -9.32 1.88 10.67
C THR A 252 -10.31 2.35 11.75
N GLY A 253 -10.50 1.56 12.80
CA GLY A 253 -11.33 1.95 13.94
C GLY A 253 -10.83 3.22 14.65
N TRP A 254 -9.52 3.28 14.93
CA TRP A 254 -8.91 4.46 15.57
C TRP A 254 -8.93 5.70 14.68
N VAL A 255 -8.67 5.56 13.38
CA VAL A 255 -8.75 6.68 12.44
C VAL A 255 -10.15 7.28 12.41
N ASN A 256 -11.21 6.46 12.37
CA ASN A 256 -12.59 6.96 12.42
C ASN A 256 -12.89 7.72 13.73
N GLN A 257 -12.46 7.18 14.88
CA GLN A 257 -12.61 7.84 16.17
C GLN A 257 -11.84 9.17 16.23
N LEU A 258 -10.61 9.19 15.75
CA LEU A 258 -9.76 10.35 15.69
C LEU A 258 -10.30 11.39 14.71
N HIS A 259 -10.76 10.99 13.53
CA HIS A 259 -11.39 11.88 12.56
C HIS A 259 -12.61 12.60 13.16
N ALA A 260 -13.48 11.86 13.85
CA ALA A 260 -14.62 12.43 14.53
C ALA A 260 -14.23 13.38 15.68
N SER A 261 -13.19 13.05 16.46
CA SER A 261 -12.79 13.85 17.63
C SER A 261 -11.93 15.07 17.29
N LEU A 262 -11.08 14.98 16.27
CA LEU A 262 -10.21 16.07 15.84
C LEU A 262 -10.93 17.08 14.93
N GLY A 263 -11.93 16.63 14.16
CA GLY A 263 -12.71 17.47 13.25
C GLY A 263 -11.82 18.29 12.30
N ASN A 264 -11.98 19.61 12.32
CA ASN A 264 -11.23 20.52 11.43
C ASN A 264 -9.71 20.58 11.68
N LYS A 265 -9.20 19.87 12.69
CA LYS A 265 -7.75 19.75 12.90
C LYS A 265 -7.12 18.65 12.06
N VAL A 266 -7.92 17.82 11.39
CA VAL A 266 -7.42 16.82 10.44
C VAL A 266 -7.00 17.55 9.17
N LEU A 267 -5.72 17.46 8.86
CA LEU A 267 -5.09 18.05 7.68
C LEU A 267 -4.62 16.98 6.68
N CYS A 268 -4.45 15.73 7.14
CA CYS A 268 -4.17 14.59 6.29
C CYS A 268 -5.33 14.37 5.30
N GLU A 269 -5.03 14.29 4.00
CA GLU A 269 -6.08 14.23 2.99
C GLU A 269 -6.70 12.85 2.83
N LYS A 270 -5.89 11.79 2.91
CA LYS A 270 -6.31 10.42 2.57
C LYS A 270 -5.65 9.35 3.43
N ILE A 271 -6.26 8.19 3.43
CA ILE A 271 -5.71 6.99 4.05
C ILE A 271 -5.36 5.97 2.98
N ILE A 272 -4.16 5.38 3.08
CA ILE A 272 -3.75 4.20 2.32
C ILE A 272 -3.75 3.02 3.27
N VAL A 273 -4.67 2.09 3.06
CA VAL A 273 -4.76 0.89 3.88
C VAL A 273 -3.86 -0.18 3.31
N SER A 274 -2.70 -0.37 3.90
CA SER A 274 -1.73 -1.41 3.53
C SER A 274 -1.37 -2.30 4.73
N GLY A 275 -0.87 -3.50 4.44
CA GLY A 275 -0.56 -4.51 5.46
C GLY A 275 -1.77 -5.34 5.87
N GLY A 276 -1.69 -6.66 5.66
CA GLY A 276 -2.79 -7.58 5.93
C GLY A 276 -3.97 -7.52 4.95
N VAL A 277 -3.91 -6.69 3.92
CA VAL A 277 -4.92 -6.60 2.85
C VAL A 277 -4.58 -7.61 1.77
N SER A 278 -5.21 -8.78 1.81
CA SER A 278 -4.88 -9.91 0.93
C SER A 278 -5.78 -9.98 -0.30
N THR A 279 -7.02 -9.54 -0.20
CA THR A 279 -8.05 -9.68 -1.23
C THR A 279 -8.74 -8.35 -1.54
N PHE A 280 -9.47 -8.30 -2.66
CA PHE A 280 -10.34 -7.15 -2.98
C PHE A 280 -11.46 -6.97 -1.94
N LEU A 281 -11.90 -8.03 -1.24
CA LEU A 281 -12.89 -7.92 -0.17
C LEU A 281 -12.34 -7.22 1.06
N ASP A 282 -11.08 -7.45 1.40
CA ASP A 282 -10.40 -6.71 2.48
C ASP A 282 -10.29 -5.23 2.10
N GLY A 283 -9.88 -4.96 0.84
CA GLY A 283 -9.84 -3.61 0.29
C GLY A 283 -11.21 -2.93 0.36
N TYR A 284 -12.24 -3.57 -0.18
CA TYR A 284 -13.61 -3.06 -0.16
C TYR A 284 -14.11 -2.78 1.27
N TYR A 285 -13.84 -3.68 2.22
CA TYR A 285 -14.19 -3.49 3.62
C TYR A 285 -13.65 -2.17 4.17
N HIS A 286 -12.36 -1.93 4.02
CA HIS A 286 -11.72 -0.73 4.53
C HIS A 286 -12.19 0.54 3.81
N LEU A 287 -12.37 0.48 2.48
CA LEU A 287 -12.90 1.61 1.70
C LEU A 287 -14.29 2.02 2.15
N GLN A 288 -15.14 1.06 2.53
CA GLN A 288 -16.49 1.34 3.02
C GLN A 288 -16.54 1.71 4.51
N LYS A 289 -15.58 1.23 5.31
CA LYS A 289 -15.55 1.45 6.76
C LYS A 289 -14.94 2.81 7.14
N LEU A 290 -13.99 3.31 6.37
CA LEU A 290 -13.30 4.57 6.66
C LEU A 290 -14.21 5.78 6.44
N SER A 291 -14.19 6.69 7.40
CA SER A 291 -14.87 8.01 7.33
C SER A 291 -14.08 9.05 6.53
N MET A 292 -12.84 8.75 6.14
CA MET A 292 -11.97 9.58 5.31
C MET A 292 -11.83 8.98 3.91
N PRO A 293 -11.54 9.79 2.88
CA PRO A 293 -11.18 9.26 1.57
C PRO A 293 -10.02 8.27 1.67
N ALA A 294 -10.17 7.11 1.03
CA ALA A 294 -9.18 6.04 1.19
C ALA A 294 -8.93 5.26 -0.10
N LEU A 295 -7.77 4.63 -0.15
CA LEU A 295 -7.40 3.60 -1.10
C LEU A 295 -6.79 2.41 -0.33
N TYR A 296 -6.89 1.21 -0.89
CA TYR A 296 -6.20 0.06 -0.33
C TYR A 296 -4.95 -0.28 -1.13
N ALA A 297 -3.98 -0.87 -0.48
CA ALA A 297 -2.69 -1.14 -1.07
C ALA A 297 -2.24 -2.59 -0.85
N GLN A 298 -1.57 -3.11 -1.86
CA GLN A 298 -0.95 -4.43 -1.80
C GLN A 298 0.49 -4.35 -2.32
N ALA A 299 1.40 -5.12 -1.69
CA ALA A 299 2.79 -5.26 -2.11
C ALA A 299 3.08 -6.69 -2.59
N SER A 300 3.09 -7.66 -1.67
CA SER A 300 3.50 -9.04 -1.95
C SER A 300 2.72 -9.73 -3.08
N PRO A 301 1.40 -9.56 -3.24
CA PRO A 301 0.68 -10.12 -4.38
C PRO A 301 1.18 -9.57 -5.71
N PHE A 302 1.38 -8.25 -5.81
CA PHE A 302 1.91 -7.63 -7.02
C PHE A 302 3.31 -8.13 -7.37
N LEU A 303 4.19 -8.24 -6.35
CA LEU A 303 5.53 -8.79 -6.53
C LEU A 303 5.48 -10.23 -7.03
N LYS A 304 4.65 -11.07 -6.41
CA LYS A 304 4.49 -12.48 -6.82
C LYS A 304 4.14 -12.60 -8.29
N TYR A 305 3.07 -11.93 -8.73
CA TYR A 305 2.60 -12.05 -10.10
C TYR A 305 3.49 -11.32 -11.11
N ALA A 306 4.19 -10.24 -10.72
CA ALA A 306 5.21 -9.63 -11.56
C ALA A 306 6.41 -10.55 -11.81
N LEU A 307 6.80 -11.37 -10.82
CA LEU A 307 7.83 -12.40 -10.97
C LEU A 307 7.40 -13.56 -11.87
N GLU A 308 6.10 -13.88 -11.91
CA GLU A 308 5.53 -14.88 -12.81
C GLU A 308 5.40 -14.35 -14.26
N GLY A 309 5.42 -13.02 -14.43
CA GLY A 309 5.41 -12.33 -15.73
C GLY A 309 4.15 -11.52 -16.02
N GLU A 310 4.18 -10.79 -17.14
CA GLU A 310 3.15 -9.83 -17.55
C GLU A 310 1.73 -10.44 -17.58
N ALA A 311 1.58 -11.63 -18.18
CA ALA A 311 0.27 -12.27 -18.31
C ALA A 311 -0.36 -12.62 -16.96
N ALA A 312 0.44 -13.10 -16.00
CA ALA A 312 -0.01 -13.42 -14.66
C ALA A 312 -0.37 -12.15 -13.89
N LEU A 313 0.46 -11.11 -13.97
CA LEU A 313 0.19 -9.81 -13.36
C LEU A 313 -1.11 -9.20 -13.90
N ARG A 314 -1.32 -9.23 -15.22
CA ARG A 314 -2.55 -8.75 -15.85
C ARG A 314 -3.79 -9.49 -15.34
N GLN A 315 -3.75 -10.83 -15.31
CA GLN A 315 -4.86 -11.64 -14.80
C GLN A 315 -5.17 -11.33 -13.34
N PHE A 316 -4.15 -11.14 -12.52
CA PHE A 316 -4.30 -10.76 -11.12
C PHE A 316 -5.00 -9.39 -10.98
N VAL A 317 -4.54 -8.37 -11.69
CA VAL A 317 -5.13 -7.02 -11.62
C VAL A 317 -6.57 -7.04 -12.11
N GLU A 318 -6.87 -7.70 -13.25
CA GLU A 318 -8.22 -7.84 -13.77
C GLU A 318 -9.16 -8.55 -12.79
N ALA A 319 -8.67 -9.58 -12.08
CA ALA A 319 -9.45 -10.28 -11.06
C ALA A 319 -9.76 -9.38 -9.86
N GLN A 320 -8.79 -8.57 -9.39
CA GLN A 320 -9.01 -7.58 -8.33
C GLN A 320 -10.08 -6.55 -8.73
N ILE A 321 -10.01 -6.00 -9.94
CA ILE A 321 -10.96 -5.00 -10.44
C ILE A 321 -12.36 -5.60 -10.59
N LYS A 322 -12.48 -6.78 -11.22
CA LYS A 322 -13.77 -7.48 -11.36
C LYS A 322 -14.39 -7.83 -10.01
N GLY A 323 -13.56 -8.30 -9.07
CA GLY A 323 -13.98 -8.59 -7.71
C GLY A 323 -14.44 -7.35 -6.96
N LEU A 324 -13.74 -6.24 -7.11
CA LEU A 324 -14.11 -4.96 -6.48
C LEU A 324 -15.43 -4.43 -7.06
N ALA A 325 -15.63 -4.49 -8.38
CA ALA A 325 -16.91 -4.12 -9.01
C ALA A 325 -18.07 -4.98 -8.51
N LEU A 326 -17.85 -6.30 -8.35
CA LEU A 326 -18.82 -7.21 -7.74
C LEU A 326 -19.17 -6.79 -6.31
N ALA A 327 -18.16 -6.45 -5.50
CA ALA A 327 -18.37 -6.01 -4.12
C ALA A 327 -19.20 -4.72 -4.06
N TYR A 328 -18.85 -3.71 -4.85
CA TYR A 328 -19.64 -2.46 -4.94
C TYR A 328 -21.08 -2.67 -5.43
N THR A 329 -21.33 -3.72 -6.21
CA THR A 329 -22.66 -3.99 -6.77
C THR A 329 -23.57 -4.74 -5.79
N TYR A 330 -23.03 -5.73 -5.08
CA TYR A 330 -23.84 -6.69 -4.35
C TYR A 330 -23.60 -6.73 -2.83
N LEU A 331 -22.59 -6.02 -2.33
CA LEU A 331 -22.25 -6.11 -0.91
C LEU A 331 -22.48 -4.78 -0.19
N THR A 332 -22.96 -4.88 1.04
CA THR A 332 -23.01 -3.76 2.00
C THR A 332 -22.40 -4.20 3.33
N LEU A 333 -21.79 -3.26 4.07
CA LEU A 333 -21.22 -3.58 5.38
C LEU A 333 -22.30 -3.95 6.37
N LYS A 334 -22.04 -4.94 7.22
CA LYS A 334 -22.83 -5.17 8.43
C LYS A 334 -22.53 -4.10 9.47
N GLU A 335 -23.55 -3.68 10.22
CA GLU A 335 -23.44 -2.59 11.21
C GLU A 335 -22.36 -2.87 12.27
N ASN A 336 -22.17 -4.13 12.63
CA ASN A 336 -21.23 -4.59 13.66
C ASN A 336 -19.92 -5.18 13.09
N ALA A 337 -19.62 -4.94 11.81
CA ALA A 337 -18.43 -5.45 11.13
C ALA A 337 -17.19 -4.55 11.36
#